data_132150a09d1ebf900f5556b79c9522b2
#
_entry.id   132150a09d1ebf900f5556b79c9522b2
#
_cell.length_a   1.000
_cell.length_b   1.000
_cell.length_c   1.000
_cell.angle_alpha   90.00
_cell.angle_beta   90.00
_cell.angle_gamma   90.00
#
_symmetry.space_group_name_H-M   'P 1'
#
loop_
_entity.id
_entity.type
_entity.pdbx_description
1 polymer ?
#
loop_
_entity_poly.entity_id
_entity_poly.type
_entity_poly.pdbx_seq_one_letter_code
_entity_poly.pdbx_strand_id
1 'polypeptide(L)'
;VLQVGPVYGQDATKKAAAQPAAKPAAVKAEEFEQWIYVPYKDLQSVFDKHPSAVFLPYAEYLRLWEAAGGSDRVAKGPPVEGVITQADYVATVDENLARIVATLTVQVLGKSWAEIPIRFGQAAIGRVTATRKGEAAQVLLRGTGAGRYALLFPESGTHSVTLELTARIRASADGHSFEFDCPTVGMTTFELSVPRPEQAVDLTPRLVALPVKSAEGRTRGRARLGGTPKIT
;
A
#
# COMPACT_ATOMS: atom_id res chain seq x y z
N VAL A 1 0.08 27.28 -56.71
CA VAL A 1 1.31 27.30 -57.52
C VAL A 1 2.26 26.26 -56.91
N LEU A 2 2.44 25.19 -57.70
CA LEU A 2 3.39 24.13 -57.41
C LEU A 2 4.84 24.64 -57.57
N GLN A 3 5.75 24.18 -56.74
CA GLN A 3 7.10 23.94 -57.22
C GLN A 3 7.75 22.77 -56.46
N VAL A 4 8.08 21.74 -57.24
CA VAL A 4 8.84 20.56 -56.91
C VAL A 4 10.31 20.86 -57.26
N GLY A 5 11.26 20.53 -56.41
CA GLY A 5 12.69 20.60 -56.71
C GLY A 5 13.41 19.38 -56.09
N PRO A 6 14.53 18.90 -56.69
CA PRO A 6 14.84 17.47 -56.74
C PRO A 6 15.73 16.96 -55.63
N VAL A 7 15.64 15.65 -55.49
CA VAL A 7 16.46 14.68 -54.75
C VAL A 7 17.90 14.69 -55.30
N TYR A 8 18.89 14.76 -54.40
CA TYR A 8 20.19 14.16 -54.58
C TYR A 8 20.59 13.34 -53.36
N GLY A 9 20.75 12.08 -53.58
CA GLY A 9 21.31 11.13 -52.66
C GLY A 9 22.80 11.32 -52.47
N GLN A 10 23.28 11.02 -51.31
CA GLN A 10 24.64 10.55 -51.09
C GLN A 10 24.67 9.47 -50.02
N ASP A 11 25.06 8.30 -50.48
CA ASP A 11 25.54 7.18 -49.68
C ASP A 11 26.67 7.64 -48.76
N ALA A 12 26.54 7.34 -47.48
CA ALA A 12 27.66 7.21 -46.59
C ALA A 12 27.43 6.04 -45.65
N THR A 13 27.79 4.89 -46.10
CA THR A 13 28.02 3.69 -45.28
C THR A 13 29.03 4.02 -44.19
N LYS A 14 28.58 4.42 -43.01
CA LYS A 14 29.40 4.47 -41.80
C LYS A 14 29.21 3.19 -41.01
N LYS A 15 30.13 2.27 -41.27
CA LYS A 15 30.37 1.03 -40.57
C LYS A 15 30.44 1.31 -39.07
N ALA A 16 29.35 1.05 -38.36
CA ALA A 16 29.34 1.08 -36.89
C ALA A 16 30.17 -0.11 -36.40
N ALA A 17 31.32 0.21 -35.84
CA ALA A 17 32.16 -0.76 -35.14
C ALA A 17 31.34 -1.32 -33.94
N ALA A 18 31.14 -2.63 -33.98
CA ALA A 18 30.57 -3.36 -32.85
C ALA A 18 31.49 -3.20 -31.63
N GLN A 19 31.02 -2.53 -30.60
CA GLN A 19 31.64 -2.59 -29.29
C GLN A 19 31.56 -4.04 -28.80
N PRO A 20 32.65 -4.62 -28.30
CA PRO A 20 32.60 -5.94 -27.70
C PRO A 20 31.71 -5.87 -26.45
N ALA A 21 30.73 -6.76 -26.39
CA ALA A 21 29.88 -6.95 -25.23
C ALA A 21 30.75 -7.13 -23.98
N ALA A 22 30.58 -6.24 -23.01
CA ALA A 22 31.22 -6.37 -21.72
C ALA A 22 30.82 -7.73 -21.12
N LYS A 23 31.82 -8.57 -20.86
CA LYS A 23 31.64 -9.80 -20.08
C LYS A 23 30.93 -9.43 -18.80
N PRO A 24 29.87 -10.17 -18.40
CA PRO A 24 29.29 -9.98 -17.09
C PRO A 24 30.39 -10.16 -16.05
N ALA A 25 30.58 -9.16 -15.21
CA ALA A 25 31.49 -9.25 -14.07
C ALA A 25 31.08 -10.47 -13.26
N ALA A 26 32.02 -11.41 -13.08
CA ALA A 26 31.82 -12.55 -12.22
C ALA A 26 31.44 -12.00 -10.84
N VAL A 27 30.23 -12.28 -10.41
CA VAL A 27 29.79 -12.06 -9.04
C VAL A 27 30.73 -12.93 -8.20
N LYS A 28 31.63 -12.29 -7.45
CA LYS A 28 32.41 -12.99 -6.44
C LYS A 28 31.41 -13.68 -5.52
N ALA A 29 31.43 -14.99 -5.51
CA ALA A 29 30.73 -15.76 -4.49
C ALA A 29 31.22 -15.24 -3.14
N GLU A 30 30.32 -14.66 -2.36
CA GLU A 30 30.62 -14.34 -0.98
C GLU A 30 30.94 -15.67 -0.29
N GLU A 31 32.18 -15.84 0.11
CA GLU A 31 32.58 -16.95 0.97
C GLU A 31 31.81 -16.80 2.27
N PHE A 32 30.78 -17.62 2.45
CA PHE A 32 30.08 -17.70 3.71
C PHE A 32 31.01 -18.35 4.73
N GLU A 33 31.57 -17.56 5.63
CA GLU A 33 32.29 -18.07 6.79
C GLU A 33 31.28 -18.77 7.70
N GLN A 34 31.42 -20.09 7.82
CA GLN A 34 30.58 -20.90 8.69
C GLN A 34 31.25 -21.06 10.05
N TRP A 35 30.59 -20.59 11.10
CA TRP A 35 31.08 -20.70 12.48
C TRP A 35 30.52 -21.96 13.14
N ILE A 36 31.36 -22.80 13.67
CA ILE A 36 30.98 -24.03 14.34
C ILE A 36 31.45 -23.95 15.81
N TYR A 37 30.53 -24.09 16.74
CA TYR A 37 30.83 -24.18 18.15
C TYR A 37 31.12 -25.63 18.51
N VAL A 38 32.35 -25.93 19.02
CA VAL A 38 32.77 -27.28 19.34
C VAL A 38 33.19 -27.34 20.79
N PRO A 39 32.73 -28.36 21.56
CA PRO A 39 33.22 -28.59 22.92
C PRO A 39 34.76 -28.80 22.95
N TYR A 40 35.41 -28.28 23.97
CA TYR A 40 36.87 -28.28 24.11
C TYR A 40 37.54 -29.65 23.89
N LYS A 41 36.82 -30.75 24.16
CA LYS A 41 37.34 -32.13 24.00
C LYS A 41 37.57 -32.54 22.54
N ASP A 42 36.93 -31.89 21.58
CA ASP A 42 36.96 -32.31 20.17
C ASP A 42 37.70 -31.32 19.26
N LEU A 43 38.41 -30.36 19.85
CA LEU A 43 39.12 -29.31 19.12
C LEU A 43 40.08 -29.85 18.06
N GLN A 44 40.82 -30.93 18.38
CA GLN A 44 41.81 -31.48 17.47
C GLN A 44 41.19 -32.01 16.18
N SER A 45 40.01 -32.62 16.28
CA SER A 45 39.30 -33.13 15.10
C SER A 45 38.76 -32.01 14.17
N VAL A 46 38.57 -30.82 14.71
CA VAL A 46 38.15 -29.65 13.94
C VAL A 46 39.32 -29.02 13.21
N PHE A 47 40.48 -28.92 13.82
CA PHE A 47 41.72 -28.43 13.18
C PHE A 47 42.12 -29.31 11.99
N ASP A 48 41.99 -30.64 12.14
CA ASP A 48 42.31 -31.58 11.07
C ASP A 48 41.40 -31.45 9.86
N LYS A 49 40.12 -31.02 10.06
CA LYS A 49 39.12 -30.87 9.02
C LYS A 49 39.04 -29.46 8.45
N HIS A 50 39.38 -28.43 9.24
CA HIS A 50 39.24 -27.02 8.89
C HIS A 50 40.50 -26.22 9.24
N PRO A 51 41.57 -26.30 8.48
CA PRO A 51 42.86 -25.67 8.80
C PRO A 51 42.82 -24.14 8.86
N SER A 52 41.76 -23.50 8.34
CA SER A 52 41.54 -22.05 8.40
C SER A 52 40.59 -21.59 9.51
N ALA A 53 40.26 -22.46 10.48
CA ALA A 53 39.38 -22.10 11.61
C ALA A 53 40.09 -21.17 12.59
N VAL A 54 39.41 -20.14 13.05
CA VAL A 54 39.87 -19.22 14.11
C VAL A 54 39.02 -19.45 15.35
N PHE A 55 39.69 -19.70 16.46
CA PHE A 55 39.04 -19.88 17.78
C PHE A 55 39.11 -18.59 18.56
N LEU A 56 37.94 -18.09 18.94
CA LEU A 56 37.80 -16.92 19.80
C LEU A 56 37.07 -17.32 21.08
N PRO A 57 37.48 -16.76 22.25
CA PRO A 57 36.64 -16.84 23.45
C PRO A 57 35.23 -16.32 23.16
N TYR A 58 34.21 -16.98 23.71
CA TYR A 58 32.79 -16.62 23.44
C TYR A 58 32.50 -15.15 23.74
N ALA A 59 33.10 -14.58 24.80
CA ALA A 59 32.94 -13.16 25.12
C ALA A 59 33.51 -12.22 24.03
N GLU A 60 34.64 -12.62 23.41
CA GLU A 60 35.27 -11.88 22.33
C GLU A 60 34.49 -12.03 21.03
N TYR A 61 33.96 -13.20 20.75
CA TYR A 61 33.03 -13.45 19.65
C TYR A 61 31.80 -12.55 19.77
N LEU A 62 31.14 -12.49 20.93
CA LEU A 62 29.98 -11.63 21.14
C LEU A 62 30.31 -10.16 20.90
N ARG A 63 31.46 -9.70 21.39
CA ARG A 63 31.90 -8.31 21.19
C ARG A 63 32.17 -7.99 19.73
N LEU A 64 32.79 -8.91 18.97
CA LEU A 64 33.04 -8.74 17.55
C LEU A 64 31.73 -8.82 16.77
N TRP A 65 30.82 -9.72 17.16
CA TRP A 65 29.50 -9.87 16.55
C TRP A 65 28.63 -8.62 16.74
N GLU A 66 28.65 -8.02 17.93
CA GLU A 66 28.00 -6.74 18.21
C GLU A 66 28.65 -5.59 17.42
N ALA A 67 29.98 -5.53 17.37
CA ALA A 67 30.73 -4.51 16.63
C ALA A 67 30.53 -4.64 15.11
N ALA A 68 30.34 -5.85 14.60
CA ALA A 68 30.03 -6.11 13.20
C ALA A 68 28.56 -5.85 12.81
N GLY A 69 27.76 -5.25 13.72
CA GLY A 69 26.34 -5.01 13.49
C GLY A 69 25.50 -6.28 13.53
N GLY A 70 25.95 -7.30 14.27
CA GLY A 70 25.22 -8.56 14.43
C GLY A 70 23.83 -8.40 15.04
N SER A 71 23.62 -7.36 15.84
CA SER A 71 22.30 -6.94 16.33
C SER A 71 21.43 -6.27 15.25
N ASP A 72 22.03 -5.63 14.25
CA ASP A 72 21.29 -4.97 13.16
C ASP A 72 20.75 -5.95 12.11
N ARG A 73 21.24 -7.19 12.10
CA ARG A 73 20.66 -8.27 11.28
C ARG A 73 19.39 -8.87 11.88
N VAL A 74 19.07 -8.56 13.14
CA VAL A 74 17.78 -8.91 13.73
C VAL A 74 16.73 -7.98 13.19
N ALA A 75 16.05 -8.47 12.17
CA ALA A 75 14.83 -7.95 11.60
C ALA A 75 14.79 -6.41 11.51
N LYS A 76 15.26 -5.85 10.40
CA LYS A 76 14.72 -4.57 9.94
C LYS A 76 13.21 -4.68 10.14
N GLY A 77 12.62 -3.70 10.85
CA GLY A 77 11.18 -3.67 11.06
C GLY A 77 10.41 -3.93 9.76
N PRO A 78 9.12 -4.16 9.80
CA PRO A 78 8.33 -4.44 8.60
C PRO A 78 8.63 -3.37 7.54
N PRO A 79 8.67 -3.74 6.24
CA PRO A 79 9.01 -2.81 5.14
C PRO A 79 8.03 -1.65 5.02
N VAL A 80 6.89 -1.74 5.71
CA VAL A 80 5.84 -0.72 5.79
C VAL A 80 5.42 -0.49 7.24
N GLU A 81 5.07 0.74 7.58
CA GLU A 81 4.67 1.09 8.94
C GLU A 81 3.30 0.53 9.32
N GLY A 82 2.46 0.25 8.34
CA GLY A 82 1.17 -0.37 8.51
C GLY A 82 0.45 -0.62 7.19
N VAL A 83 -0.66 -1.36 7.27
CA VAL A 83 -1.47 -1.74 6.12
C VAL A 83 -2.95 -1.56 6.43
N ILE A 84 -3.73 -1.17 5.42
CA ILE A 84 -5.19 -1.17 5.49
C ILE A 84 -5.65 -2.54 5.00
N THR A 85 -6.33 -3.29 5.85
CA THR A 85 -6.73 -4.68 5.55
C THR A 85 -8.16 -4.78 5.03
N GLN A 86 -9.04 -3.85 5.43
CA GLN A 86 -10.43 -3.80 5.04
C GLN A 86 -10.91 -2.36 4.93
N ALA A 87 -11.85 -2.12 4.01
CA ALA A 87 -12.53 -0.84 3.88
C ALA A 87 -14.03 -1.06 3.64
N ASP A 88 -14.84 -0.41 4.46
CA ASP A 88 -16.30 -0.43 4.37
C ASP A 88 -16.80 0.99 4.18
N TYR A 89 -17.64 1.21 3.17
CA TYR A 89 -18.18 2.51 2.84
C TYR A 89 -19.70 2.48 2.88
N VAL A 90 -20.29 3.42 3.58
CA VAL A 90 -21.74 3.66 3.57
C VAL A 90 -22.00 5.06 3.04
N ALA A 91 -22.57 5.16 1.86
CA ALA A 91 -22.87 6.42 1.19
C ALA A 91 -24.36 6.72 1.27
N THR A 92 -24.70 7.94 1.66
CA THR A 92 -26.06 8.48 1.65
C THR A 92 -26.08 9.68 0.74
N VAL A 93 -26.93 9.62 -0.28
CA VAL A 93 -27.14 10.70 -1.22
C VAL A 93 -28.23 11.64 -0.67
N ASP A 94 -27.87 12.91 -0.63
CA ASP A 94 -28.78 14.03 -0.41
C ASP A 94 -28.65 14.94 -1.63
N GLU A 95 -29.67 15.64 -2.03
CA GLU A 95 -29.79 16.48 -3.23
C GLU A 95 -28.54 16.65 -4.13
N ASN A 96 -27.50 17.34 -3.64
CA ASN A 96 -26.28 17.68 -4.39
C ASN A 96 -24.99 17.09 -3.81
N LEU A 97 -25.09 16.37 -2.72
CA LEU A 97 -23.94 15.82 -1.99
C LEU A 97 -24.14 14.35 -1.63
N ALA A 98 -23.09 13.58 -1.76
CA ALA A 98 -23.01 12.25 -1.20
C ALA A 98 -22.19 12.30 0.10
N ARG A 99 -22.81 11.96 1.22
CA ARG A 99 -22.14 11.77 2.51
C ARG A 99 -21.71 10.34 2.60
N ILE A 100 -20.45 10.11 2.88
CA ILE A 100 -19.85 8.77 2.91
C ILE A 100 -19.21 8.57 4.29
N VAL A 101 -19.61 7.53 4.97
CA VAL A 101 -18.91 7.06 6.16
C VAL A 101 -17.99 5.93 5.73
N ALA A 102 -16.70 6.16 5.83
CA ALA A 102 -15.67 5.18 5.51
C ALA A 102 -15.12 4.58 6.82
N THR A 103 -15.21 3.28 6.98
CA THR A 103 -14.62 2.54 8.09
C THR A 103 -13.46 1.71 7.56
N LEU A 104 -12.25 2.03 8.01
CA LEU A 104 -11.01 1.36 7.60
C LEU A 104 -10.46 0.52 8.75
N THR A 105 -10.17 -0.74 8.48
CA THR A 105 -9.40 -1.56 9.43
C THR A 105 -7.92 -1.42 9.07
N VAL A 106 -7.15 -0.87 10.00
CA VAL A 106 -5.74 -0.52 9.83
C VAL A 106 -4.90 -1.34 10.79
N GLN A 107 -3.96 -2.11 10.27
CA GLN A 107 -2.95 -2.83 11.04
C GLN A 107 -1.67 -2.00 11.09
N VAL A 108 -1.36 -1.40 12.23
CA VAL A 108 -0.13 -0.65 12.47
C VAL A 108 0.94 -1.59 12.97
N LEU A 109 2.06 -1.66 12.25
CA LEU A 109 3.17 -2.59 12.49
C LEU A 109 4.37 -1.93 13.18
N GLY A 110 4.51 -0.61 13.03
CA GLY A 110 5.57 0.18 13.65
C GLY A 110 5.45 0.22 15.17
N LYS A 111 6.57 0.32 15.87
CA LYS A 111 6.62 0.44 17.35
C LYS A 111 6.49 1.89 17.85
N SER A 112 6.66 2.86 16.97
CA SER A 112 6.54 4.30 17.23
C SER A 112 5.48 4.89 16.29
N TRP A 113 5.39 6.21 16.24
CA TRP A 113 4.50 6.91 15.31
C TRP A 113 4.61 6.34 13.90
N ALA A 114 3.46 5.83 13.40
CA ALA A 114 3.34 5.26 12.07
C ALA A 114 2.53 6.19 11.17
N GLU A 115 2.97 6.36 9.93
CA GLU A 115 2.31 7.16 8.92
C GLU A 115 1.74 6.27 7.82
N ILE A 116 0.42 6.29 7.65
CA ILE A 116 -0.27 5.45 6.66
C ILE A 116 -0.94 6.35 5.63
N PRO A 117 -0.46 6.32 4.36
CA PRO A 117 -1.01 7.16 3.32
C PRO A 117 -2.40 6.67 2.89
N ILE A 118 -3.32 7.63 2.70
CA ILE A 118 -4.67 7.40 2.19
C ILE A 118 -5.00 8.42 1.10
N ARG A 119 -5.92 8.05 0.22
CA ARG A 119 -6.42 8.94 -0.84
C ARG A 119 -7.93 8.88 -0.90
N PHE A 120 -8.55 10.04 -1.04
CA PHE A 120 -9.98 10.17 -1.28
C PHE A 120 -10.29 11.09 -2.47
N GLY A 121 -9.27 11.48 -3.24
CA GLY A 121 -9.42 12.28 -4.45
C GLY A 121 -10.09 13.62 -4.16
N GLN A 122 -11.23 13.84 -4.78
CA GLN A 122 -12.00 15.09 -4.63
C GLN A 122 -12.98 15.09 -3.45
N ALA A 123 -13.11 13.97 -2.73
CA ALA A 123 -13.95 13.96 -1.54
C ALA A 123 -13.28 14.73 -0.41
N ALA A 124 -14.05 15.59 0.24
CA ALA A 124 -13.63 16.33 1.43
C ALA A 124 -13.74 15.45 2.67
N ILE A 125 -12.75 15.52 3.56
CA ILE A 125 -12.77 14.82 4.85
C ILE A 125 -13.28 15.80 5.91
N GLY A 126 -14.32 15.42 6.64
CA GLY A 126 -14.86 16.16 7.77
C GLY A 126 -14.24 15.69 9.06
N ARG A 127 -14.75 14.61 9.63
CA ARG A 127 -14.35 14.07 10.92
C ARG A 127 -13.53 12.80 10.75
N VAL A 128 -12.54 12.60 11.63
CA VAL A 128 -11.79 11.36 11.75
C VAL A 128 -11.81 10.91 13.20
N THR A 129 -12.16 9.66 13.42
CA THR A 129 -12.13 9.00 14.74
C THR A 129 -11.50 7.63 14.61
N ALA A 130 -10.89 7.14 15.67
CA ALA A 130 -10.35 5.79 15.69
C ALA A 130 -10.72 5.06 16.97
N THR A 131 -10.84 3.76 16.88
CA THR A 131 -10.96 2.86 18.03
C THR A 131 -9.92 1.76 17.94
N ARG A 132 -9.45 1.29 19.09
CA ARG A 132 -8.55 0.15 19.25
C ARG A 132 -9.12 -0.77 20.33
N LYS A 133 -9.35 -2.03 20.01
CA LYS A 133 -10.00 -2.99 20.91
C LYS A 133 -11.35 -2.52 21.48
N GLY A 134 -12.08 -1.67 20.73
CA GLY A 134 -13.37 -1.11 21.17
C GLY A 134 -13.28 0.18 21.98
N GLU A 135 -12.10 0.63 22.38
CA GLU A 135 -11.88 1.88 23.09
C GLU A 135 -11.43 3.00 22.12
N ALA A 136 -11.73 4.25 22.49
CA ALA A 136 -11.28 5.41 21.70
C ALA A 136 -9.76 5.45 21.62
N ALA A 137 -9.22 5.61 20.42
CA ALA A 137 -7.80 5.67 20.15
C ALA A 137 -7.42 6.99 19.48
N GLN A 138 -6.21 7.45 19.74
CA GLN A 138 -5.70 8.65 19.11
C GLN A 138 -5.32 8.37 17.65
N VAL A 139 -5.80 9.22 16.75
CA VAL A 139 -5.41 9.27 15.34
C VAL A 139 -5.33 10.72 14.91
N LEU A 140 -4.31 11.08 14.14
CA LEU A 140 -4.19 12.40 13.53
C LEU A 140 -4.30 12.26 12.03
N LEU A 141 -4.89 13.25 11.38
CA LEU A 141 -4.98 13.35 9.93
C LEU A 141 -4.08 14.49 9.45
N ARG A 142 -3.14 14.19 8.57
CA ARG A 142 -2.28 15.15 7.90
C ARG A 142 -2.61 15.21 6.41
N GLY A 143 -2.91 16.40 5.89
CA GLY A 143 -3.02 16.63 4.46
C GLY A 143 -1.63 16.65 3.81
N THR A 144 -1.46 15.90 2.71
CA THR A 144 -0.23 15.86 1.91
C THR A 144 -0.41 16.46 0.53
N GLY A 145 -1.58 17.07 0.28
CA GLY A 145 -1.93 17.79 -0.97
C GLY A 145 -2.68 16.94 -1.99
N ALA A 146 -3.42 17.57 -2.88
CA ALA A 146 -4.13 16.96 -4.01
C ALA A 146 -5.00 15.74 -3.65
N GLY A 147 -5.82 15.85 -2.59
CA GLY A 147 -6.69 14.76 -2.14
C GLY A 147 -5.96 13.56 -1.53
N ARG A 148 -4.70 13.76 -1.16
CA ARG A 148 -3.87 12.79 -0.45
C ARG A 148 -3.73 13.21 0.99
N TYR A 149 -3.76 12.24 1.88
CA TYR A 149 -3.69 12.41 3.32
C TYR A 149 -2.84 11.32 3.92
N ALA A 150 -2.45 11.50 5.17
CA ALA A 150 -1.81 10.47 5.97
C ALA A 150 -2.49 10.36 7.32
N LEU A 151 -2.79 9.15 7.74
CA LEU A 151 -3.21 8.82 9.09
C LEU A 151 -1.95 8.57 9.94
N LEU A 152 -1.86 9.24 11.07
CA LEU A 152 -0.74 9.13 12.01
C LEU A 152 -1.24 8.42 13.27
N PHE A 153 -0.58 7.32 13.61
CA PHE A 153 -0.91 6.51 14.79
C PHE A 153 0.26 6.51 15.77
N PRO A 154 0.03 6.84 17.05
CA PRO A 154 1.09 6.79 18.07
C PRO A 154 1.39 5.36 18.54
N GLU A 155 0.48 4.41 18.31
CA GLU A 155 0.55 3.06 18.86
C GLU A 155 0.35 1.99 17.80
N SER A 156 1.09 0.88 17.94
CA SER A 156 0.94 -0.30 17.11
C SER A 156 -0.34 -1.09 17.41
N GLY A 157 -0.75 -1.93 16.48
CA GLY A 157 -1.90 -2.82 16.61
C GLY A 157 -2.98 -2.58 15.58
N THR A 158 -4.15 -3.21 15.79
CA THR A 158 -5.30 -3.07 14.89
C THR A 158 -6.17 -1.92 15.35
N HIS A 159 -6.40 -0.97 14.45
CA HIS A 159 -7.26 0.19 14.64
C HIS A 159 -8.44 0.14 13.67
N SER A 160 -9.61 0.51 14.14
CA SER A 160 -10.77 0.81 13.29
C SER A 160 -10.91 2.32 13.18
N VAL A 161 -10.70 2.85 11.97
CA VAL A 161 -10.75 4.29 11.69
C VAL A 161 -12.01 4.62 10.93
N THR A 162 -12.79 5.54 11.47
CA THR A 162 -13.99 6.06 10.80
C THR A 162 -13.74 7.47 10.31
N LEU A 163 -13.99 7.69 9.01
CA LEU A 163 -13.87 8.99 8.35
C LEU A 163 -15.22 9.39 7.78
N GLU A 164 -15.62 10.62 8.02
CA GLU A 164 -16.78 11.24 7.38
C GLU A 164 -16.30 11.98 6.14
N LEU A 165 -16.74 11.54 4.97
CA LEU A 165 -16.37 12.12 3.67
C LEU A 165 -17.59 12.77 3.03
N THR A 166 -17.34 13.77 2.22
CA THR A 166 -18.36 14.41 1.40
C THR A 166 -17.88 14.50 -0.05
N ALA A 167 -18.65 13.92 -0.97
CA ALA A 167 -18.38 13.97 -2.40
C ALA A 167 -19.47 14.78 -3.10
N ARG A 168 -19.09 15.57 -4.11
CA ARG A 168 -20.03 16.34 -4.92
C ARG A 168 -20.70 15.42 -5.93
N ILE A 169 -22.01 15.56 -6.08
CA ILE A 169 -22.79 14.92 -7.13
C ILE A 169 -22.73 15.76 -8.40
N ARG A 170 -22.51 15.09 -9.52
CA ARG A 170 -22.56 15.66 -10.85
C ARG A 170 -23.84 15.18 -11.53
N ALA A 171 -24.62 16.10 -12.04
CA ALA A 171 -25.78 15.81 -12.87
C ALA A 171 -25.36 15.76 -14.33
N SER A 172 -25.83 14.78 -15.07
CA SER A 172 -25.65 14.62 -16.51
C SER A 172 -26.97 14.21 -17.17
N ALA A 173 -26.99 14.10 -18.49
CA ALA A 173 -28.18 13.62 -19.25
C ALA A 173 -28.55 12.17 -18.86
N ASP A 174 -27.55 11.37 -18.47
CA ASP A 174 -27.69 9.94 -18.11
C ASP A 174 -28.06 9.74 -16.63
N GLY A 175 -28.07 10.81 -15.83
CA GLY A 175 -28.40 10.73 -14.41
C GLY A 175 -27.44 11.49 -13.51
N HIS A 176 -27.40 11.06 -12.25
CA HIS A 176 -26.56 11.64 -11.21
C HIS A 176 -25.43 10.67 -10.87
N SER A 177 -24.22 11.17 -10.75
CA SER A 177 -23.04 10.38 -10.40
C SER A 177 -22.16 11.11 -9.41
N PHE A 178 -21.43 10.37 -8.61
CA PHE A 178 -20.32 10.88 -7.81
C PHE A 178 -19.17 9.88 -7.84
N GLU A 179 -17.97 10.36 -7.60
CA GLU A 179 -16.78 9.55 -7.61
C GLU A 179 -15.85 9.97 -6.48
N PHE A 180 -15.10 9.02 -5.95
CA PHE A 180 -14.04 9.28 -5.00
C PHE A 180 -12.94 8.23 -5.10
N ASP A 181 -11.72 8.61 -4.78
CA ASP A 181 -10.62 7.66 -4.65
C ASP A 181 -10.76 6.91 -3.32
N CYS A 182 -10.23 5.69 -3.26
CA CYS A 182 -10.21 4.90 -2.05
C CYS A 182 -8.89 4.12 -1.93
N PRO A 183 -8.46 3.80 -0.71
CA PRO A 183 -7.34 2.89 -0.51
C PRO A 183 -7.59 1.55 -1.19
N THR A 184 -6.59 1.05 -1.92
CA THR A 184 -6.67 -0.26 -2.56
C THR A 184 -6.45 -1.34 -1.50
N VAL A 185 -7.52 -2.06 -1.17
CA VAL A 185 -7.49 -3.15 -0.19
C VAL A 185 -8.09 -4.42 -0.79
N GLY A 186 -7.74 -5.58 -0.23
CA GLY A 186 -8.22 -6.85 -0.76
C GLY A 186 -9.73 -7.05 -0.66
N MET A 187 -10.37 -6.46 0.34
CA MET A 187 -11.82 -6.53 0.54
C MET A 187 -12.37 -5.12 0.78
N THR A 188 -13.28 -4.70 -0.07
CA THR A 188 -14.03 -3.45 0.08
C THR A 188 -15.52 -3.75 -0.01
N THR A 189 -16.31 -3.24 0.92
CA THR A 189 -17.77 -3.23 0.82
C THR A 189 -18.26 -1.81 0.59
N PHE A 190 -19.28 -1.68 -0.23
CA PHE A 190 -19.91 -0.39 -0.51
C PHE A 190 -21.42 -0.52 -0.40
N GLU A 191 -22.03 0.33 0.38
CA GLU A 191 -23.47 0.46 0.53
C GLU A 191 -23.88 1.87 0.14
N LEU A 192 -24.89 1.98 -0.75
CA LEU A 192 -25.42 3.23 -1.24
C LEU A 192 -26.90 3.34 -0.88
N SER A 193 -27.31 4.50 -0.35
CA SER A 193 -28.69 4.86 -0.10
C SER A 193 -29.03 6.14 -0.86
N VAL A 194 -29.91 6.04 -1.84
CA VAL A 194 -30.40 7.20 -2.63
C VAL A 194 -31.84 7.55 -2.27
N PRO A 195 -32.25 8.83 -2.32
CA PRO A 195 -33.62 9.24 -2.11
C PRO A 195 -34.51 8.66 -3.22
N ARG A 196 -35.77 8.44 -2.93
CA ARG A 196 -36.79 7.82 -3.78
C ARG A 196 -36.66 6.30 -3.92
N PRO A 197 -37.74 5.59 -3.99
CA PRO A 197 -37.78 4.16 -4.25
C PRO A 197 -37.51 3.85 -5.72
N GLU A 198 -37.15 2.62 -6.03
CA GLU A 198 -37.06 2.04 -7.37
C GLU A 198 -36.10 2.77 -8.32
N GLN A 199 -35.04 3.38 -7.78
CA GLN A 199 -33.99 3.98 -8.59
C GLN A 199 -33.05 2.92 -9.16
N ALA A 200 -32.68 3.06 -10.43
CA ALA A 200 -31.59 2.28 -11.00
C ALA A 200 -30.26 2.76 -10.40
N VAL A 201 -29.47 1.84 -9.87
CA VAL A 201 -28.15 2.11 -9.28
C VAL A 201 -27.12 1.28 -10.04
N ASP A 202 -26.14 1.95 -10.60
CA ASP A 202 -24.94 1.31 -11.14
C ASP A 202 -23.70 1.70 -10.31
N LEU A 203 -22.82 0.75 -10.12
CA LEU A 203 -21.62 0.90 -9.30
C LEU A 203 -20.42 0.33 -10.03
N THR A 204 -19.37 1.12 -10.18
CA THR A 204 -18.16 0.71 -10.90
C THR A 204 -16.90 1.00 -10.08
N PRO A 205 -15.96 0.06 -10.05
CA PRO A 205 -16.04 -1.34 -10.47
C PRO A 205 -16.75 -2.20 -9.41
N ARG A 206 -17.45 -3.22 -9.83
CA ARG A 206 -18.10 -4.17 -8.94
C ARG A 206 -17.61 -5.60 -9.17
N LEU A 207 -17.33 -6.30 -8.10
CA LEU A 207 -17.05 -7.73 -8.16
C LEU A 207 -18.36 -8.53 -8.04
N VAL A 208 -19.16 -8.18 -7.02
CA VAL A 208 -20.48 -8.76 -6.77
C VAL A 208 -21.43 -7.66 -6.36
N ALA A 209 -22.52 -7.49 -7.12
CA ALA A 209 -23.62 -6.64 -6.73
C ALA A 209 -24.69 -7.47 -6.00
N LEU A 210 -25.17 -6.96 -4.89
CA LEU A 210 -26.32 -7.53 -4.20
C LEU A 210 -27.61 -6.89 -4.75
N PRO A 211 -28.75 -7.58 -4.64
CA PRO A 211 -30.04 -7.03 -5.11
C PRO A 211 -30.31 -5.66 -4.49
N VAL A 212 -30.73 -4.73 -5.34
CA VAL A 212 -31.22 -3.42 -4.91
C VAL A 212 -32.54 -3.61 -4.17
N LYS A 213 -32.67 -2.96 -3.04
CA LYS A 213 -33.89 -3.01 -2.20
C LYS A 213 -34.45 -1.63 -2.02
N SER A 214 -35.78 -1.51 -2.10
CA SER A 214 -36.49 -0.30 -1.73
C SER A 214 -37.05 -0.45 -0.31
N ALA A 215 -36.67 0.42 0.56
CA ALA A 215 -37.13 0.46 1.95
C ALA A 215 -37.20 1.90 2.45
N GLU A 216 -38.19 2.23 3.25
CA GLU A 216 -38.35 3.55 3.89
C GLU A 216 -38.31 4.72 2.87
N GLY A 217 -38.89 4.52 1.68
CA GLY A 217 -38.90 5.54 0.63
C GLY A 217 -37.55 5.82 -0.03
N ARG A 218 -36.55 4.96 0.19
CA ARG A 218 -35.21 5.06 -0.38
C ARG A 218 -34.82 3.77 -1.12
N THR A 219 -33.96 3.91 -2.11
CA THR A 219 -33.36 2.76 -2.78
C THR A 219 -31.99 2.49 -2.16
N ARG A 220 -31.74 1.25 -1.76
CA ARG A 220 -30.46 0.80 -1.17
C ARG A 220 -29.79 -0.22 -2.08
N GLY A 221 -28.60 0.08 -2.51
CA GLY A 221 -27.70 -0.82 -3.26
C GLY A 221 -26.51 -1.22 -2.40
N ARG A 222 -26.07 -2.45 -2.52
CA ARG A 222 -24.85 -2.94 -1.84
C ARG A 222 -24.00 -3.72 -2.82
N ALA A 223 -22.67 -3.56 -2.72
CA ALA A 223 -21.74 -4.33 -3.53
C ALA A 223 -20.47 -4.69 -2.74
N ARG A 224 -19.84 -5.77 -3.17
CA ARG A 224 -18.47 -6.08 -2.80
C ARG A 224 -17.56 -5.72 -3.97
N LEU A 225 -16.49 -5.03 -3.64
CA LEU A 225 -15.51 -4.55 -4.60
C LEU A 225 -14.20 -5.29 -4.35
N GLY A 226 -13.46 -5.56 -5.41
CA GLY A 226 -12.07 -6.00 -5.31
C GLY A 226 -11.15 -4.82 -5.00
N GLY A 227 -9.85 -5.05 -5.07
CA GLY A 227 -8.86 -3.98 -4.92
C GLY A 227 -9.02 -2.94 -6.03
N THR A 228 -9.65 -1.82 -5.70
CA THR A 228 -9.86 -0.71 -6.62
C THR A 228 -9.37 0.59 -6.00
N PRO A 229 -8.74 1.48 -6.77
CA PRO A 229 -8.34 2.80 -6.29
C PRO A 229 -9.45 3.85 -6.37
N LYS A 230 -10.59 3.55 -7.01
CA LYS A 230 -11.68 4.51 -7.27
C LYS A 230 -13.02 3.83 -7.31
N ILE A 231 -14.05 4.51 -6.80
CA ILE A 231 -15.47 4.10 -6.83
C ILE A 231 -16.27 5.22 -7.54
N THR A 232 -17.11 4.79 -8.46
CA THR A 232 -18.04 5.67 -9.19
C THR A 232 -19.43 5.09 -9.13
#